data_d51217ae1feb1fabac3da8d4dbd446c2
#
_entry.id   d51217ae1feb1fabac3da8d4dbd446c2
#
_cell.length_a   1.000
_cell.length_b   1.000
_cell.length_c   1.000
_cell.angle_alpha   90.00
_cell.angle_beta   90.00
_cell.angle_gamma   90.00
#
_symmetry.space_group_name_H-M   'P 1'
#
loop_
_entity.id
_entity.type
_entity.pdbx_description
1 polymer ?
#
loop_
_entity_poly.entity_id
_entity_poly.type
_entity_poly.pdbx_seq_one_letter_code
_entity_poly.pdbx_strand_id
1 'polypeptide(L)'
;MKIVVLDKPRENPGEIDWSALYELGQVEMNQRLPQEEILSHIQDADIILLNKSNLTAEMLQQCRNLKFISVIATGYNTVDVKAAAELGIPVSNVPSYGTEGIGQHAIALLLEVTNHVGHHDAQVRTGRTGGPGDWCFWDYPNMELENKVMGVVGMGRIGQITARAAQAFGMKVLAYDTYQNPALESDTLRYCSLDELLSSADVISLHCPLFPETENMINRESIAKMKDGVILINNSRGALVDEEALAEALNSGKIYGAGLDTVRDEPIARDNPLLKARNCYITPHISWTAVEGRQRLATYAVENVAAFLRGQPKNIVNGL
;
A
#
# COMPACT_ATOMS: atom_id res chain seq x y z
N MET A 1 0.23 -33.84 1.41
CA MET A 1 -0.63 -32.80 2.00
C MET A 1 -1.39 -32.08 0.91
N LYS A 2 -2.66 -31.75 1.15
CA LYS A 2 -3.44 -30.92 0.24
C LYS A 2 -3.22 -29.44 0.56
N ILE A 3 -2.73 -28.69 -0.42
CA ILE A 3 -2.44 -27.26 -0.31
C ILE A 3 -3.44 -26.53 -1.21
N VAL A 4 -4.24 -25.63 -0.65
CA VAL A 4 -5.23 -24.87 -1.41
C VAL A 4 -4.82 -23.39 -1.44
N VAL A 5 -4.68 -22.84 -2.65
CA VAL A 5 -4.50 -21.41 -2.88
C VAL A 5 -5.83 -20.81 -3.32
N LEU A 6 -6.38 -19.87 -2.52
CA LEU A 6 -7.75 -19.37 -2.70
C LEU A 6 -7.87 -18.22 -3.69
N ASP A 7 -6.87 -17.39 -3.79
CA ASP A 7 -6.92 -16.18 -4.58
C ASP A 7 -5.54 -15.85 -5.15
N LYS A 8 -5.08 -16.74 -6.01
CA LYS A 8 -3.89 -16.48 -6.82
C LYS A 8 -4.00 -15.09 -7.43
N PRO A 9 -3.03 -14.18 -7.19
CA PRO A 9 -3.04 -12.87 -7.82
C PRO A 9 -3.18 -13.03 -9.33
N ARG A 10 -4.03 -12.19 -9.98
CA ARG A 10 -4.06 -12.12 -11.43
C ARG A 10 -2.68 -11.70 -11.92
N GLU A 11 -2.10 -12.53 -12.73
CA GLU A 11 -0.78 -12.33 -13.30
C GLU A 11 -0.84 -12.59 -14.80
N ASN A 12 0.01 -11.93 -15.54
CA ASN A 12 0.24 -12.33 -16.92
C ASN A 12 0.89 -13.72 -16.93
N PRO A 13 0.59 -14.59 -17.89
CA PRO A 13 1.20 -15.89 -17.97
C PRO A 13 2.73 -15.79 -17.94
N GLY A 14 3.37 -16.51 -17.02
CA GLY A 14 4.83 -16.55 -16.90
C GLY A 14 5.49 -15.49 -16.01
N GLU A 15 4.72 -14.56 -15.41
CA GLU A 15 5.32 -13.53 -14.54
C GLU A 15 5.74 -14.04 -13.16
N ILE A 16 5.04 -15.02 -12.59
CA ILE A 16 5.28 -15.54 -11.24
C ILE A 16 5.46 -17.04 -11.28
N ASP A 17 6.59 -17.51 -10.76
CA ASP A 17 6.89 -18.93 -10.66
C ASP A 17 6.41 -19.48 -9.31
N TRP A 18 5.48 -20.44 -9.38
CA TRP A 18 4.94 -21.21 -8.26
C TRP A 18 5.43 -22.67 -8.25
N SER A 19 6.38 -23.05 -9.10
CA SER A 19 6.84 -24.44 -9.26
C SER A 19 7.25 -25.05 -7.93
N ALA A 20 7.97 -24.33 -7.09
CA ALA A 20 8.40 -24.77 -5.78
C ALA A 20 7.26 -25.11 -4.81
N LEU A 21 6.05 -24.54 -4.99
CA LEU A 21 4.89 -24.92 -4.16
C LEU A 21 4.40 -26.34 -4.50
N TYR A 22 4.44 -26.72 -5.79
CA TYR A 22 4.00 -28.05 -6.23
C TYR A 22 4.94 -29.17 -5.75
N GLU A 23 6.18 -28.85 -5.39
CA GLU A 23 7.11 -29.80 -4.77
C GLU A 23 6.75 -30.13 -3.31
N LEU A 24 5.96 -29.27 -2.65
CA LEU A 24 5.61 -29.40 -1.24
C LEU A 24 4.34 -30.21 -0.99
N GLY A 25 3.52 -30.50 -2.02
CA GLY A 25 2.30 -31.27 -1.87
C GLY A 25 1.38 -31.23 -3.07
N GLN A 26 0.16 -31.75 -2.89
CA GLN A 26 -0.89 -31.65 -3.89
C GLN A 26 -1.52 -30.26 -3.85
N VAL A 27 -1.25 -29.44 -4.86
CA VAL A 27 -1.68 -28.05 -4.93
C VAL A 27 -2.96 -27.90 -5.75
N GLU A 28 -3.97 -27.30 -5.14
CA GLU A 28 -5.16 -26.77 -5.82
C GLU A 28 -5.02 -25.25 -5.93
N MET A 29 -4.89 -24.74 -7.15
CA MET A 29 -4.65 -23.32 -7.42
C MET A 29 -5.92 -22.66 -7.94
N ASN A 30 -6.56 -21.82 -7.14
CA ASN A 30 -7.76 -21.11 -7.51
C ASN A 30 -7.46 -19.63 -7.81
N GLN A 31 -8.16 -19.04 -8.77
CA GLN A 31 -8.35 -17.59 -8.85
C GLN A 31 -9.30 -17.17 -7.73
N ARG A 32 -9.45 -15.86 -7.52
CA ARG A 32 -10.34 -15.35 -6.47
C ARG A 32 -11.74 -15.97 -6.58
N LEU A 33 -12.08 -16.75 -5.58
CA LEU A 33 -13.39 -17.41 -5.45
C LEU A 33 -14.42 -16.44 -4.83
N PRO A 34 -15.70 -16.59 -5.14
CA PRO A 34 -16.79 -16.00 -4.37
C PRO A 34 -16.72 -16.46 -2.91
N GLN A 35 -17.06 -15.58 -1.95
CA GLN A 35 -16.93 -15.88 -0.53
C GLN A 35 -17.73 -17.13 -0.09
N GLU A 36 -18.90 -17.32 -0.71
CA GLU A 36 -19.78 -18.47 -0.46
C GLU A 36 -19.23 -19.81 -0.94
N GLU A 37 -18.30 -19.80 -1.88
CA GLU A 37 -17.69 -21.02 -2.43
C GLU A 37 -16.41 -21.45 -1.69
N ILE A 38 -15.78 -20.52 -0.95
CA ILE A 38 -14.48 -20.77 -0.31
C ILE A 38 -14.50 -22.03 0.55
N LEU A 39 -15.51 -22.18 1.41
CA LEU A 39 -15.59 -23.29 2.35
C LEU A 39 -15.55 -24.64 1.67
N SER A 40 -16.23 -24.81 0.52
CA SER A 40 -16.24 -26.09 -0.23
C SER A 40 -14.86 -26.50 -0.77
N HIS A 41 -13.95 -25.53 -0.99
CA HIS A 41 -12.60 -25.79 -1.45
C HIS A 41 -11.61 -26.11 -0.33
N ILE A 42 -11.87 -25.63 0.89
CA ILE A 42 -10.90 -25.69 2.00
C ILE A 42 -11.22 -26.74 3.06
N GLN A 43 -12.39 -27.35 3.06
CA GLN A 43 -12.83 -28.29 4.12
C GLN A 43 -11.87 -29.45 4.39
N ASP A 44 -11.20 -29.95 3.37
CA ASP A 44 -10.24 -31.04 3.42
C ASP A 44 -8.78 -30.61 3.22
N ALA A 45 -8.51 -29.29 3.20
CA ALA A 45 -7.18 -28.74 3.05
C ALA A 45 -6.33 -28.98 4.31
N ASP A 46 -5.06 -29.33 4.13
CA ASP A 46 -4.05 -29.33 5.18
C ASP A 46 -3.41 -27.95 5.36
N ILE A 47 -3.26 -27.20 4.26
CA ILE A 47 -2.62 -25.89 4.22
C ILE A 47 -3.43 -24.96 3.29
N ILE A 48 -3.65 -23.72 3.74
CA ILE A 48 -4.33 -22.69 2.94
C ILE A 48 -3.37 -21.52 2.69
N LEU A 49 -3.28 -21.10 1.43
CA LEU A 49 -2.64 -19.83 1.05
C LEU A 49 -3.74 -18.88 0.55
N LEU A 50 -3.74 -17.62 1.03
CA LEU A 50 -4.73 -16.63 0.64
C LEU A 50 -4.16 -15.20 0.68
N ASN A 51 -4.83 -14.29 -0.03
CA ASN A 51 -4.50 -12.86 -0.01
C ASN A 51 -5.72 -12.00 0.39
N LYS A 52 -6.81 -12.07 -0.38
CA LYS A 52 -7.99 -11.20 -0.23
C LYS A 52 -9.26 -11.94 0.20
N SER A 53 -9.26 -13.25 0.19
CA SER A 53 -10.36 -14.08 0.68
C SER A 53 -10.45 -14.01 2.19
N ASN A 54 -11.66 -13.98 2.76
CA ASN A 54 -11.84 -13.95 4.20
C ASN A 54 -12.03 -15.37 4.77
N LEU A 55 -11.30 -15.67 5.85
CA LEU A 55 -11.48 -16.89 6.65
C LEU A 55 -12.06 -16.52 8.01
N THR A 56 -13.35 -16.80 8.20
CA THR A 56 -14.04 -16.55 9.48
C THR A 56 -13.84 -17.70 10.47
N ALA A 57 -14.13 -17.47 11.74
CA ALA A 57 -14.07 -18.48 12.79
C ALA A 57 -14.92 -19.72 12.44
N GLU A 58 -16.15 -19.49 11.90
CA GLU A 58 -17.06 -20.58 11.50
C GLU A 58 -16.50 -21.43 10.36
N MET A 59 -15.78 -20.83 9.42
CA MET A 59 -15.12 -21.56 8.33
C MET A 59 -13.95 -22.38 8.87
N LEU A 60 -13.11 -21.80 9.72
CA LEU A 60 -11.95 -22.47 10.31
C LEU A 60 -12.36 -23.69 11.14
N GLN A 61 -13.45 -23.61 11.91
CA GLN A 61 -14.00 -24.72 12.70
C GLN A 61 -14.44 -25.92 11.83
N GLN A 62 -14.78 -25.67 10.57
CA GLN A 62 -15.20 -26.72 9.63
C GLN A 62 -14.03 -27.37 8.87
N CYS A 63 -12.83 -26.80 8.94
CA CYS A 63 -11.62 -27.30 8.29
C CYS A 63 -10.86 -28.28 9.21
N ARG A 64 -11.34 -29.53 9.32
CA ARG A 64 -10.83 -30.51 10.30
C ARG A 64 -9.38 -30.94 10.13
N ASN A 65 -8.85 -30.81 8.91
CA ASN A 65 -7.48 -31.24 8.56
C ASN A 65 -6.49 -30.08 8.53
N LEU A 66 -6.97 -28.85 8.71
CA LEU A 66 -6.16 -27.65 8.53
C LEU A 66 -5.08 -27.52 9.62
N LYS A 67 -3.84 -27.37 9.19
CA LYS A 67 -2.64 -27.33 10.04
C LYS A 67 -1.88 -26.02 9.95
N PHE A 68 -2.06 -25.26 8.85
CA PHE A 68 -1.30 -24.05 8.61
C PHE A 68 -2.03 -23.10 7.62
N ILE A 69 -1.90 -21.82 7.87
CA ILE A 69 -2.38 -20.76 6.98
C ILE A 69 -1.21 -19.83 6.63
N SER A 70 -0.99 -19.58 5.33
CA SER A 70 -0.01 -18.60 4.85
C SER A 70 -0.73 -17.47 4.13
N VAL A 71 -0.74 -16.28 4.73
CA VAL A 71 -1.29 -15.08 4.11
C VAL A 71 -0.26 -14.52 3.12
N ILE A 72 -0.64 -14.46 1.84
CA ILE A 72 0.19 -13.93 0.74
C ILE A 72 0.08 -12.39 0.73
N ALA A 73 0.37 -11.77 1.86
CA ALA A 73 0.35 -10.32 2.06
C ALA A 73 1.06 -9.96 3.37
N THR A 74 1.35 -8.67 3.56
CA THR A 74 1.81 -8.15 4.86
C THR A 74 0.64 -8.02 5.84
N GLY A 75 -0.51 -7.47 5.40
CA GLY A 75 -1.72 -7.44 6.21
C GLY A 75 -2.39 -8.81 6.29
N TYR A 76 -2.88 -9.19 7.46
CA TYR A 76 -3.50 -10.50 7.73
C TYR A 76 -4.90 -10.41 8.34
N ASN A 77 -5.53 -9.26 8.24
CA ASN A 77 -6.89 -9.01 8.74
C ASN A 77 -7.99 -9.79 7.98
N THR A 78 -7.64 -10.48 6.91
CA THR A 78 -8.50 -11.42 6.16
C THR A 78 -8.67 -12.77 6.88
N VAL A 79 -7.91 -13.05 7.93
CA VAL A 79 -8.01 -14.28 8.72
C VAL A 79 -8.41 -13.92 10.14
N ASP A 80 -9.38 -14.62 10.71
CA ASP A 80 -9.64 -14.59 12.16
C ASP A 80 -8.48 -15.31 12.88
N VAL A 81 -7.42 -14.55 13.14
CA VAL A 81 -6.19 -15.07 13.75
C VAL A 81 -6.40 -15.54 15.20
N LYS A 82 -7.40 -15.00 15.90
CA LYS A 82 -7.76 -15.43 17.25
C LYS A 82 -8.40 -16.82 17.22
N ALA A 83 -9.41 -17.00 16.37
CA ALA A 83 -10.03 -18.31 16.18
C ALA A 83 -9.02 -19.36 15.68
N ALA A 84 -8.12 -19.00 14.76
CA ALA A 84 -7.05 -19.87 14.32
C ALA A 84 -6.14 -20.29 15.48
N ALA A 85 -5.75 -19.36 16.36
CA ALA A 85 -4.94 -19.67 17.54
C ALA A 85 -5.66 -20.61 18.53
N GLU A 86 -6.94 -20.40 18.79
CA GLU A 86 -7.77 -21.26 19.64
C GLU A 86 -7.88 -22.70 19.08
N LEU A 87 -7.81 -22.86 17.75
CA LEU A 87 -7.78 -24.15 17.05
C LEU A 87 -6.37 -24.74 16.91
N GLY A 88 -5.33 -24.05 17.40
CA GLY A 88 -3.95 -24.49 17.29
C GLY A 88 -3.38 -24.43 15.87
N ILE A 89 -3.95 -23.55 15.01
CA ILE A 89 -3.54 -23.38 13.61
C ILE A 89 -2.61 -22.16 13.49
N PRO A 90 -1.30 -22.33 13.25
CA PRO A 90 -0.39 -21.21 13.02
C PRO A 90 -0.77 -20.46 11.74
N VAL A 91 -0.75 -19.12 11.83
CA VAL A 91 -0.96 -18.21 10.70
C VAL A 91 0.31 -17.42 10.45
N SER A 92 0.84 -17.50 9.23
CA SER A 92 1.99 -16.69 8.79
C SER A 92 1.56 -15.60 7.82
N ASN A 93 2.38 -14.56 7.73
CA ASN A 93 2.27 -13.52 6.71
C ASN A 93 3.58 -13.34 5.94
N VAL A 94 3.62 -12.39 4.99
CA VAL A 94 4.84 -11.97 4.29
C VAL A 94 5.16 -10.52 4.67
N PRO A 95 6.05 -10.28 5.66
CA PRO A 95 6.19 -8.97 6.29
C PRO A 95 6.92 -7.92 5.44
N SER A 96 7.63 -8.30 4.37
CA SER A 96 8.36 -7.32 3.54
C SER A 96 8.72 -7.87 2.18
N TYR A 97 7.91 -7.63 1.18
CA TYR A 97 8.18 -8.07 -0.20
C TYR A 97 8.20 -6.91 -1.21
N GLY A 98 7.43 -5.85 -0.96
CA GLY A 98 7.17 -4.76 -1.89
C GLY A 98 7.78 -3.41 -1.48
N THR A 99 8.67 -3.39 -0.51
CA THR A 99 9.20 -2.17 0.11
C THR A 99 9.72 -1.16 -0.93
N GLU A 100 10.52 -1.63 -1.88
CA GLU A 100 11.12 -0.80 -2.92
C GLU A 100 10.05 -0.27 -3.90
N GLY A 101 9.19 -1.14 -4.40
CA GLY A 101 8.11 -0.79 -5.32
C GLY A 101 7.09 0.18 -4.71
N ILE A 102 6.75 -0.01 -3.43
CA ILE A 102 5.81 0.87 -2.72
C ILE A 102 6.42 2.27 -2.54
N GLY A 103 7.69 2.37 -2.13
CA GLY A 103 8.38 3.66 -2.03
C GLY A 103 8.53 4.35 -3.39
N GLN A 104 8.86 3.59 -4.45
CA GLN A 104 8.89 4.10 -5.82
C GLN A 104 7.52 4.64 -6.26
N HIS A 105 6.44 3.94 -5.94
CA HIS A 105 5.08 4.37 -6.32
C HIS A 105 4.66 5.67 -5.62
N ALA A 106 5.06 5.88 -4.35
CA ALA A 106 4.84 7.15 -3.67
C ALA A 106 5.49 8.33 -4.43
N ILE A 107 6.71 8.13 -4.93
CA ILE A 107 7.40 9.13 -5.75
C ILE A 107 6.73 9.28 -7.13
N ALA A 108 6.27 8.20 -7.75
CA ALA A 108 5.53 8.29 -9.02
C ALA A 108 4.25 9.13 -8.88
N LEU A 109 3.48 8.93 -7.81
CA LEU A 109 2.32 9.75 -7.48
C LEU A 109 2.71 11.22 -7.25
N LEU A 110 3.80 11.48 -6.50
CA LEU A 110 4.31 12.84 -6.30
C LEU A 110 4.65 13.51 -7.64
N LEU A 111 5.38 12.81 -8.51
CA LEU A 111 5.78 13.34 -9.80
C LEU A 111 4.58 13.55 -10.74
N GLU A 112 3.54 12.72 -10.68
CA GLU A 112 2.31 12.96 -11.42
C GLU A 112 1.58 14.22 -10.93
N VAL A 113 1.48 14.42 -9.61
CA VAL A 113 0.88 15.63 -9.02
C VAL A 113 1.65 16.89 -9.39
N THR A 114 2.98 16.83 -9.49
CA THR A 114 3.84 18.01 -9.73
C THR A 114 4.07 18.31 -11.21
N ASN A 115 4.01 17.31 -12.09
CA ASN A 115 4.36 17.44 -13.50
C ASN A 115 3.20 17.15 -14.45
N HIS A 116 2.11 16.50 -13.99
CA HIS A 116 0.91 16.20 -14.78
C HIS A 116 1.22 15.49 -16.12
N VAL A 117 2.16 14.54 -16.09
CA VAL A 117 2.66 13.85 -17.29
C VAL A 117 1.55 13.13 -18.03
N GLY A 118 0.70 12.39 -17.29
CA GLY A 118 -0.43 11.65 -17.86
C GLY A 118 -1.45 12.56 -18.54
N HIS A 119 -1.74 13.74 -17.94
CA HIS A 119 -2.62 14.74 -18.54
C HIS A 119 -2.06 15.26 -19.85
N HIS A 120 -0.81 15.70 -19.86
CA HIS A 120 -0.18 16.32 -21.06
C HIS A 120 0.00 15.27 -22.18
N ASP A 121 0.35 14.01 -21.88
CA ASP A 121 0.36 12.93 -22.87
C ASP A 121 -1.02 12.74 -23.52
N ALA A 122 -2.08 12.69 -22.69
CA ALA A 122 -3.44 12.58 -23.23
C ALA A 122 -3.81 13.75 -24.14
N GLN A 123 -3.44 14.98 -23.78
CA GLN A 123 -3.68 16.16 -24.63
C GLN A 123 -2.90 16.13 -25.96
N VAL A 124 -1.64 15.73 -25.93
CA VAL A 124 -0.82 15.58 -27.16
C VAL A 124 -1.46 14.56 -28.10
N ARG A 125 -2.00 13.45 -27.58
CA ARG A 125 -2.67 12.42 -28.40
C ARG A 125 -3.95 12.90 -29.05
N THR A 126 -4.57 13.99 -28.61
CA THR A 126 -5.69 14.64 -29.33
C THR A 126 -5.23 15.46 -30.52
N GLY A 127 -3.94 15.61 -30.76
CA GLY A 127 -3.36 16.48 -31.77
C GLY A 127 -3.19 17.93 -31.30
N ARG A 128 -3.36 18.22 -30.00
CA ARG A 128 -3.17 19.56 -29.43
C ARG A 128 -1.69 19.97 -29.54
N THR A 129 -1.47 21.19 -29.97
CA THR A 129 -0.18 21.88 -30.00
C THR A 129 -0.26 23.17 -29.19
N GLY A 130 0.81 23.87 -29.08
CA GLY A 130 0.80 25.25 -28.56
C GLY A 130 -0.04 26.21 -29.36
N GLY A 131 -0.07 27.31 -29.52
CA GLY A 131 -0.78 28.18 -30.45
C GLY A 131 -0.03 28.35 -31.76
N PRO A 132 -0.52 29.16 -32.68
CA PRO A 132 0.19 29.50 -33.91
C PRO A 132 1.59 30.03 -33.62
N GLY A 133 2.62 29.30 -34.10
CA GLY A 133 4.01 29.64 -33.86
C GLY A 133 4.61 29.13 -32.56
N ASP A 134 3.83 28.47 -31.74
CA ASP A 134 4.29 27.84 -30.49
C ASP A 134 4.17 26.30 -30.56
N TRP A 135 5.18 25.59 -30.10
CA TRP A 135 5.26 24.14 -30.14
C TRP A 135 5.05 23.50 -28.77
N CYS A 136 4.99 24.30 -27.67
CA CYS A 136 4.75 23.81 -26.33
C CYS A 136 3.47 24.42 -25.72
N PHE A 137 2.88 23.69 -24.78
CA PHE A 137 1.77 24.13 -23.94
C PHE A 137 1.84 23.47 -22.58
N TRP A 138 1.24 24.10 -21.59
CA TRP A 138 1.02 23.53 -20.27
C TRP A 138 -0.31 24.01 -19.71
N ASP A 139 -1.03 23.13 -19.03
CA ASP A 139 -2.33 23.42 -18.44
C ASP A 139 -2.26 23.63 -16.92
N TYR A 140 -1.18 23.15 -16.31
CA TYR A 140 -0.93 23.24 -14.88
C TYR A 140 0.49 23.78 -14.64
N PRO A 141 0.70 24.54 -13.56
CA PRO A 141 2.05 24.96 -13.20
C PRO A 141 2.86 23.73 -12.75
N ASN A 142 3.99 23.50 -13.38
CA ASN A 142 4.95 22.49 -12.94
C ASN A 142 5.65 22.96 -11.66
N MET A 143 6.00 22.01 -10.80
CA MET A 143 6.64 22.29 -9.52
C MET A 143 8.01 21.59 -9.43
N GLU A 144 9.06 22.34 -9.15
CA GLU A 144 10.36 21.79 -8.80
C GLU A 144 10.38 21.32 -7.34
N LEU A 145 11.04 20.19 -7.10
CA LEU A 145 11.14 19.59 -5.76
C LEU A 145 12.38 20.07 -4.99
N GLU A 146 13.37 20.61 -5.67
CA GLU A 146 14.61 21.09 -5.05
C GLU A 146 14.31 22.14 -3.97
N ASN A 147 14.97 22.01 -2.83
CA ASN A 147 14.83 22.87 -1.63
C ASN A 147 13.44 22.81 -0.95
N LYS A 148 12.50 22.02 -1.43
CA LYS A 148 11.22 21.79 -0.75
C LYS A 148 11.36 20.81 0.40
N VAL A 149 10.39 20.83 1.30
CA VAL A 149 10.36 19.97 2.49
C VAL A 149 9.35 18.84 2.28
N MET A 150 9.83 17.59 2.38
CA MET A 150 8.97 16.43 2.46
C MET A 150 8.77 16.01 3.92
N GLY A 151 7.54 16.02 4.39
CA GLY A 151 7.11 15.38 5.63
C GLY A 151 6.84 13.90 5.42
N VAL A 152 7.58 13.04 6.11
CA VAL A 152 7.38 11.57 6.06
C VAL A 152 6.76 11.12 7.38
N VAL A 153 5.51 10.67 7.33
CA VAL A 153 4.79 10.14 8.50
C VAL A 153 4.92 8.63 8.51
N GLY A 154 5.75 8.10 9.39
CA GLY A 154 6.16 6.70 9.44
C GLY A 154 7.50 6.45 8.76
N MET A 155 8.60 6.42 9.54
CA MET A 155 9.99 6.19 9.06
C MET A 155 10.39 4.71 9.10
N GLY A 156 9.43 3.81 8.86
CA GLY A 156 9.67 2.39 8.62
C GLY A 156 10.42 2.14 7.29
N ARG A 157 10.45 0.88 6.85
CA ARG A 157 11.20 0.50 5.63
C ARG A 157 10.79 1.29 4.39
N ILE A 158 9.47 1.49 4.17
CA ILE A 158 8.92 2.21 3.00
C ILE A 158 9.22 3.71 3.12
N GLY A 159 8.95 4.31 4.29
CA GLY A 159 9.22 5.73 4.53
C GLY A 159 10.68 6.10 4.30
N GLN A 160 11.62 5.24 4.70
CA GLN A 160 13.05 5.44 4.44
C GLN A 160 13.40 5.44 2.95
N ILE A 161 12.74 4.60 2.12
CA ILE A 161 12.96 4.59 0.67
C ILE A 161 12.42 5.87 0.05
N THR A 162 11.20 6.27 0.43
CA THR A 162 10.58 7.52 -0.03
C THR A 162 11.43 8.72 0.38
N ALA A 163 11.92 8.76 1.62
CA ALA A 163 12.80 9.83 2.11
C ALA A 163 14.09 9.93 1.30
N ARG A 164 14.79 8.80 1.05
CA ARG A 164 16.02 8.79 0.23
C ARG A 164 15.77 9.26 -1.20
N ALA A 165 14.66 8.85 -1.79
CA ALA A 165 14.29 9.29 -3.14
C ALA A 165 13.99 10.80 -3.17
N ALA A 166 13.28 11.33 -2.17
CA ALA A 166 13.04 12.77 -2.03
C ALA A 166 14.36 13.56 -1.88
N GLN A 167 15.29 13.07 -1.05
CA GLN A 167 16.62 13.68 -0.91
C GLN A 167 17.40 13.69 -2.23
N ALA A 168 17.25 12.65 -3.08
CA ALA A 168 17.86 12.61 -4.40
C ALA A 168 17.32 13.70 -5.37
N PHE A 169 16.09 14.20 -5.12
CA PHE A 169 15.53 15.38 -5.79
C PHE A 169 15.87 16.70 -5.10
N GLY A 170 16.82 16.72 -4.16
CA GLY A 170 17.21 17.94 -3.44
C GLY A 170 16.23 18.39 -2.35
N MET A 171 15.27 17.56 -1.96
CA MET A 171 14.35 17.89 -0.86
C MET A 171 15.00 17.71 0.50
N LYS A 172 14.55 18.50 1.49
CA LYS A 172 14.78 18.23 2.91
C LYS A 172 13.67 17.35 3.45
N VAL A 173 13.98 16.47 4.41
CA VAL A 173 13.02 15.55 5.01
C VAL A 173 12.78 15.87 6.47
N LEU A 174 11.51 16.05 6.83
CA LEU A 174 11.02 16.04 8.20
C LEU A 174 10.34 14.70 8.46
N ALA A 175 10.82 13.94 9.43
CA ALA A 175 10.32 12.62 9.76
C ALA A 175 9.52 12.65 11.07
N TYR A 176 8.37 11.99 11.08
CA TYR A 176 7.60 11.69 12.27
C TYR A 176 7.39 10.19 12.40
N ASP A 177 7.78 9.64 13.54
CA ASP A 177 7.54 8.25 13.93
C ASP A 177 7.46 8.15 15.44
N THR A 178 6.79 7.13 15.96
CA THR A 178 6.79 6.80 17.39
C THR A 178 8.16 6.25 17.85
N TYR A 179 8.87 5.58 16.93
CA TYR A 179 10.24 5.14 17.13
C TYR A 179 11.19 5.95 16.24
N GLN A 180 12.03 6.75 16.87
CA GLN A 180 13.05 7.55 16.19
C GLN A 180 14.37 6.79 16.15
N ASN A 181 14.94 6.65 14.95
CA ASN A 181 16.27 6.07 14.75
C ASN A 181 17.28 7.19 14.43
N PRO A 182 18.09 7.64 15.41
CA PRO A 182 19.03 8.74 15.21
C PRO A 182 20.06 8.47 14.09
N ALA A 183 20.34 7.21 13.77
CA ALA A 183 21.26 6.86 12.67
C ALA A 183 20.75 7.25 11.28
N LEU A 184 19.47 7.62 11.15
CA LEU A 184 18.90 8.12 9.89
C LEU A 184 19.01 9.63 9.75
N GLU A 185 19.30 10.37 10.83
CA GLU A 185 19.44 11.83 10.79
C GLU A 185 20.69 12.26 10.02
N SER A 186 20.56 13.36 9.32
CA SER A 186 21.60 13.98 8.50
C SER A 186 21.32 15.48 8.33
N ASP A 187 22.18 16.21 7.62
CA ASP A 187 21.94 17.63 7.29
C ASP A 187 20.62 17.87 6.52
N THR A 188 20.09 16.84 5.89
CA THR A 188 18.87 16.91 5.06
C THR A 188 17.71 16.08 5.59
N LEU A 189 17.86 15.36 6.71
CA LEU A 189 16.80 14.59 7.36
C LEU A 189 16.89 14.71 8.87
N ARG A 190 15.77 15.08 9.52
CA ARG A 190 15.65 15.08 10.99
C ARG A 190 14.26 14.65 11.42
N TYR A 191 14.17 14.16 12.65
CA TYR A 191 12.89 13.90 13.28
C TYR A 191 12.29 15.18 13.88
N CYS A 192 10.95 15.25 13.92
CA CYS A 192 10.21 16.36 14.51
C CYS A 192 8.85 15.90 15.05
N SER A 193 8.11 16.80 15.70
CA SER A 193 6.71 16.54 16.07
C SER A 193 5.81 16.51 14.84
N LEU A 194 4.62 15.87 14.96
CA LEU A 194 3.63 15.86 13.89
C LEU A 194 3.18 17.29 13.53
N ASP A 195 2.94 18.15 14.53
CA ASP A 195 2.51 19.53 14.31
C ASP A 195 3.57 20.35 13.56
N GLU A 196 4.84 20.16 13.87
CA GLU A 196 5.93 20.81 13.12
C GLU A 196 6.01 20.29 11.68
N LEU A 197 5.87 18.98 11.47
CA LEU A 197 5.83 18.37 10.14
C LEU A 197 4.69 18.96 9.31
N LEU A 198 3.46 18.95 9.86
CA LEU A 198 2.28 19.47 9.17
C LEU A 198 2.43 20.93 8.76
N SER A 199 2.94 21.78 9.66
CA SER A 199 3.09 23.22 9.41
C SER A 199 4.27 23.60 8.51
N SER A 200 5.24 22.71 8.32
CA SER A 200 6.51 23.01 7.63
C SER A 200 6.67 22.30 6.30
N ALA A 201 5.94 21.21 6.05
CA ALA A 201 6.09 20.41 4.84
C ALA A 201 5.41 21.03 3.62
N ASP A 202 6.06 20.93 2.45
CA ASP A 202 5.49 21.23 1.14
C ASP A 202 4.83 19.98 0.52
N VAL A 203 5.31 18.80 0.91
CA VAL A 203 4.76 17.49 0.55
C VAL A 203 4.64 16.66 1.82
N ILE A 204 3.53 15.99 2.04
CA ILE A 204 3.33 15.05 3.15
C ILE A 204 3.08 13.67 2.57
N SER A 205 3.88 12.67 2.96
CA SER A 205 3.75 11.29 2.52
C SER A 205 3.51 10.36 3.71
N LEU A 206 2.42 9.58 3.63
CA LEU A 206 1.96 8.72 4.72
C LEU A 206 2.47 7.29 4.51
N HIS A 207 3.21 6.78 5.50
CA HIS A 207 3.78 5.43 5.53
C HIS A 207 3.57 4.73 6.88
N CYS A 208 2.73 5.32 7.74
CA CYS A 208 2.35 4.72 9.01
C CYS A 208 1.25 3.67 8.84
N PRO A 209 1.14 2.69 9.76
CA PRO A 209 0.01 1.76 9.79
C PRO A 209 -1.28 2.46 10.25
N LEU A 210 -2.40 1.83 9.93
CA LEU A 210 -3.72 2.21 10.46
C LEU A 210 -3.92 1.57 11.83
N PHE A 211 -4.07 2.41 12.83
CA PHE A 211 -4.49 2.08 14.20
C PHE A 211 -5.61 3.01 14.63
N PRO A 212 -6.32 2.76 15.73
CA PRO A 212 -7.32 3.70 16.24
C PRO A 212 -6.79 5.13 16.39
N GLU A 213 -5.52 5.30 16.79
CA GLU A 213 -4.87 6.59 17.01
C GLU A 213 -4.46 7.30 15.72
N THR A 214 -4.35 6.58 14.61
CA THR A 214 -3.97 7.12 13.30
C THR A 214 -5.17 7.22 12.34
N GLU A 215 -6.32 6.65 12.68
CA GLU A 215 -7.52 6.80 11.87
C GLU A 215 -7.91 8.29 11.75
N ASN A 216 -8.18 8.75 10.53
CA ASN A 216 -8.46 10.15 10.21
C ASN A 216 -7.41 11.13 10.78
N MET A 217 -6.13 10.74 10.84
CA MET A 217 -5.08 11.66 11.26
C MET A 217 -4.95 12.86 10.33
N ILE A 218 -5.31 12.69 9.06
CA ILE A 218 -5.48 13.77 8.10
C ILE A 218 -6.97 14.11 8.03
N ASN A 219 -7.36 15.18 8.68
CA ASN A 219 -8.73 15.67 8.82
C ASN A 219 -8.75 17.21 8.71
N ARG A 220 -9.93 17.85 8.86
CA ARG A 220 -10.05 19.30 8.76
C ARG A 220 -9.12 20.05 9.70
N GLU A 221 -8.92 19.58 10.93
CA GLU A 221 -8.06 20.23 11.91
C GLU A 221 -6.57 20.14 11.51
N SER A 222 -6.10 18.95 11.18
CA SER A 222 -4.72 18.75 10.73
C SER A 222 -4.43 19.44 9.40
N ILE A 223 -5.37 19.44 8.45
CA ILE A 223 -5.27 20.17 7.18
C ILE A 223 -5.16 21.69 7.43
N ALA A 224 -5.92 22.23 8.38
CA ALA A 224 -5.83 23.65 8.71
C ALA A 224 -4.42 24.09 9.18
N LYS A 225 -3.66 23.18 9.82
CA LYS A 225 -2.27 23.42 10.25
C LYS A 225 -1.25 23.36 9.11
N MET A 226 -1.59 22.74 7.97
CA MET A 226 -0.67 22.56 6.84
C MET A 226 -0.42 23.89 6.11
N LYS A 227 0.66 23.93 5.33
CA LYS A 227 0.90 25.02 4.39
C LYS A 227 -0.21 25.09 3.34
N ASP A 228 -0.50 26.27 2.85
CA ASP A 228 -1.34 26.44 1.66
C ASP A 228 -0.58 25.89 0.44
N GLY A 229 -1.28 25.11 -0.38
CA GLY A 229 -0.70 24.48 -1.55
C GLY A 229 0.16 23.23 -1.25
N VAL A 230 0.05 22.62 -0.06
CA VAL A 230 0.71 21.35 0.26
C VAL A 230 0.24 20.22 -0.65
N ILE A 231 1.11 19.23 -0.89
CA ILE A 231 0.78 17.99 -1.60
C ILE A 231 0.64 16.85 -0.59
N LEU A 232 -0.38 16.02 -0.75
CA LEU A 232 -0.59 14.82 0.08
C LEU A 232 -0.39 13.55 -0.74
N ILE A 233 0.45 12.63 -0.25
CA ILE A 233 0.66 11.30 -0.83
C ILE A 233 0.25 10.24 0.20
N ASN A 234 -0.66 9.35 -0.19
CA ASN A 234 -1.07 8.22 0.63
C ASN A 234 -1.14 6.92 -0.18
N ASN A 235 -0.14 6.10 -0.03
CA ASN A 235 -0.12 4.72 -0.51
C ASN A 235 0.04 3.70 0.65
N SER A 236 -0.47 4.07 1.82
CA SER A 236 -0.47 3.23 3.03
C SER A 236 -1.87 2.65 3.29
N ARG A 237 -2.75 3.41 3.95
CA ARG A 237 -4.15 3.02 4.22
C ARG A 237 -5.09 4.20 4.00
N GLY A 238 -6.22 3.97 3.31
CA GLY A 238 -7.18 5.02 3.01
C GLY A 238 -7.77 5.69 4.25
N ALA A 239 -8.09 4.91 5.27
CA ALA A 239 -8.70 5.41 6.50
C ALA A 239 -7.77 6.28 7.38
N LEU A 240 -6.51 6.50 7.00
CA LEU A 240 -5.65 7.54 7.60
C LEU A 240 -6.16 8.95 7.26
N VAL A 241 -7.01 9.08 6.22
CA VAL A 241 -7.47 10.35 5.66
C VAL A 241 -9.00 10.42 5.75
N ASP A 242 -9.51 11.55 6.24
CA ASP A 242 -10.91 11.95 6.06
C ASP A 242 -11.08 12.42 4.60
N GLU A 243 -11.74 11.61 3.78
CA GLU A 243 -11.88 11.82 2.33
C GLU A 243 -12.74 13.04 1.99
N GLU A 244 -13.74 13.36 2.82
CA GLU A 244 -14.54 14.57 2.64
C GLU A 244 -13.70 15.82 2.92
N ALA A 245 -12.97 15.84 4.03
CA ALA A 245 -12.07 16.94 4.37
C ALA A 245 -10.97 17.13 3.31
N LEU A 246 -10.42 16.04 2.78
CA LEU A 246 -9.43 16.10 1.70
C LEU A 246 -10.04 16.68 0.41
N ALA A 247 -11.22 16.20 -0.01
CA ALA A 247 -11.89 16.70 -1.22
C ALA A 247 -12.22 18.20 -1.13
N GLU A 248 -12.71 18.68 0.03
CA GLU A 248 -12.93 20.10 0.30
C GLU A 248 -11.63 20.91 0.20
N ALA A 249 -10.54 20.40 0.80
CA ALA A 249 -9.23 21.06 0.78
C ALA A 249 -8.61 21.14 -0.62
N LEU A 250 -8.77 20.09 -1.43
CA LEU A 250 -8.35 20.07 -2.84
C LEU A 250 -9.16 21.10 -3.66
N ASN A 251 -10.48 21.13 -3.48
CA ASN A 251 -11.37 22.03 -4.24
C ASN A 251 -11.18 23.50 -3.86
N SER A 252 -10.82 23.79 -2.61
CA SER A 252 -10.50 25.15 -2.16
C SER A 252 -9.07 25.59 -2.51
N GLY A 253 -8.18 24.65 -2.86
CA GLY A 253 -6.77 24.93 -3.12
C GLY A 253 -5.89 24.96 -1.85
N LYS A 254 -6.44 24.68 -0.68
CA LYS A 254 -5.66 24.50 0.56
C LYS A 254 -4.62 23.38 0.41
N ILE A 255 -5.02 22.26 -0.22
CA ILE A 255 -4.14 21.22 -0.73
C ILE A 255 -4.06 21.39 -2.24
N TYR A 256 -2.84 21.53 -2.79
CA TYR A 256 -2.60 21.69 -4.23
C TYR A 256 -3.01 20.45 -5.00
N GLY A 257 -2.65 19.28 -4.49
CA GLY A 257 -2.97 18.01 -5.13
C GLY A 257 -2.74 16.83 -4.20
N ALA A 258 -3.33 15.70 -4.56
CA ALA A 258 -3.15 14.44 -3.83
C ALA A 258 -2.87 13.27 -4.77
N GLY A 259 -1.96 12.39 -4.34
CA GLY A 259 -1.68 11.10 -4.96
C GLY A 259 -2.05 9.97 -3.99
N LEU A 260 -3.05 9.18 -4.35
CA LEU A 260 -3.65 8.17 -3.49
C LEU A 260 -3.60 6.81 -4.17
N ASP A 261 -3.01 5.81 -3.54
CA ASP A 261 -3.09 4.41 -3.98
C ASP A 261 -4.11 3.61 -3.15
N THR A 262 -4.58 4.20 -2.05
CA THR A 262 -5.54 3.58 -1.14
C THR A 262 -6.65 4.57 -0.79
N VAL A 263 -7.87 4.07 -0.68
CA VAL A 263 -9.06 4.79 -0.25
C VAL A 263 -9.71 4.05 0.92
N ARG A 264 -10.61 4.71 1.65
CA ARG A 264 -11.24 4.14 2.85
C ARG A 264 -11.93 2.82 2.54
N ASP A 265 -12.78 2.82 1.51
CA ASP A 265 -13.51 1.64 1.04
C ASP A 265 -13.00 1.21 -0.33
N GLU A 266 -12.47 0.00 -0.42
CA GLU A 266 -11.93 -0.58 -1.65
C GLU A 266 -12.77 -1.78 -2.13
N PRO A 267 -13.31 -1.74 -3.36
CA PRO A 267 -13.11 -0.73 -4.41
C PRO A 267 -13.82 0.58 -4.09
N ILE A 268 -13.26 1.69 -4.61
CA ILE A 268 -13.81 3.05 -4.38
C ILE A 268 -15.29 3.14 -4.78
N ALA A 269 -16.11 3.71 -3.90
CA ALA A 269 -17.53 3.93 -4.16
C ALA A 269 -17.72 4.98 -5.28
N ARG A 270 -18.77 4.80 -6.12
CA ARG A 270 -19.02 5.68 -7.27
C ARG A 270 -19.35 7.12 -6.91
N ASP A 271 -19.81 7.36 -5.71
CA ASP A 271 -20.16 8.65 -5.14
C ASP A 271 -19.06 9.25 -4.25
N ASN A 272 -17.93 8.58 -4.14
CA ASN A 272 -16.80 9.08 -3.35
C ASN A 272 -16.39 10.49 -3.81
N PRO A 273 -16.29 11.47 -2.91
CA PRO A 273 -16.02 12.86 -3.23
C PRO A 273 -14.66 13.08 -3.92
N LEU A 274 -13.69 12.24 -3.67
CA LEU A 274 -12.35 12.31 -4.27
C LEU A 274 -12.37 12.12 -5.79
N LEU A 275 -13.36 11.39 -6.35
CA LEU A 275 -13.50 11.19 -7.80
C LEU A 275 -13.77 12.48 -8.57
N LYS A 276 -14.23 13.53 -7.90
CA LYS A 276 -14.53 14.85 -8.49
C LYS A 276 -13.63 15.95 -7.94
N ALA A 277 -12.72 15.61 -7.04
CA ALA A 277 -11.81 16.57 -6.44
C ALA A 277 -10.73 17.01 -7.45
N ARG A 278 -10.34 18.28 -7.35
CA ARG A 278 -9.32 18.87 -8.23
C ARG A 278 -7.96 18.23 -7.93
N ASN A 279 -7.19 17.98 -8.99
CA ASN A 279 -5.81 17.52 -8.91
C ASN A 279 -5.61 16.33 -7.95
N CYS A 280 -6.55 15.35 -8.01
CA CYS A 280 -6.54 14.13 -7.22
C CYS A 280 -6.28 12.93 -8.13
N TYR A 281 -5.14 12.29 -7.96
CA TYR A 281 -4.75 11.10 -8.72
C TYR A 281 -4.95 9.86 -7.84
N ILE A 282 -5.76 8.90 -8.33
CA ILE A 282 -6.12 7.71 -7.57
C ILE A 282 -5.73 6.48 -8.38
N THR A 283 -4.91 5.61 -7.80
CA THR A 283 -4.58 4.30 -8.35
C THR A 283 -5.25 3.18 -7.55
N PRO A 284 -5.61 2.05 -8.18
CA PRO A 284 -6.45 1.03 -7.55
C PRO A 284 -5.64 0.06 -6.66
N HIS A 285 -4.93 0.59 -5.66
CA HIS A 285 -4.11 -0.17 -4.70
C HIS A 285 -3.10 -1.07 -5.41
N ILE A 286 -2.22 -0.47 -6.22
CA ILE A 286 -1.25 -1.17 -7.08
C ILE A 286 0.21 -0.88 -6.72
N SER A 287 0.51 -0.13 -5.68
CA SER A 287 1.89 0.18 -5.28
C SER A 287 2.73 -1.08 -4.97
N TRP A 288 2.08 -2.21 -4.64
CA TRP A 288 2.70 -3.51 -4.36
C TRP A 288 2.92 -4.38 -5.61
N THR A 289 2.41 -4.01 -6.79
CA THR A 289 2.25 -4.90 -7.95
C THR A 289 3.48 -5.04 -8.83
N ALA A 290 4.62 -4.44 -8.47
CA ALA A 290 5.88 -4.63 -9.20
C ALA A 290 6.18 -6.13 -9.37
N VAL A 291 6.63 -6.54 -10.58
CA VAL A 291 6.87 -7.96 -10.91
C VAL A 291 7.83 -8.59 -9.91
N GLU A 292 8.92 -7.90 -9.58
CA GLU A 292 9.93 -8.35 -8.62
C GLU A 292 9.33 -8.48 -7.21
N GLY A 293 8.45 -7.54 -6.82
CA GLY A 293 7.73 -7.58 -5.54
C GLY A 293 6.81 -8.79 -5.46
N ARG A 294 6.02 -9.04 -6.51
CA ARG A 294 5.11 -10.19 -6.58
C ARG A 294 5.86 -11.53 -6.59
N GLN A 295 7.01 -11.61 -7.30
CA GLN A 295 7.84 -12.81 -7.27
C GLN A 295 8.40 -13.06 -5.86
N ARG A 296 8.92 -12.03 -5.17
CA ARG A 296 9.36 -12.16 -3.76
C ARG A 296 8.21 -12.59 -2.85
N LEU A 297 7.01 -12.04 -3.05
CA LEU A 297 5.82 -12.39 -2.29
C LEU A 297 5.50 -13.89 -2.40
N ALA A 298 5.47 -14.43 -3.63
CA ALA A 298 5.26 -15.85 -3.90
C ALA A 298 6.37 -16.71 -3.26
N THR A 299 7.63 -16.34 -3.48
CA THR A 299 8.79 -17.04 -2.90
C THR A 299 8.69 -17.13 -1.38
N TYR A 300 8.42 -16.01 -0.70
CA TYR A 300 8.33 -16.00 0.76
C TYR A 300 7.12 -16.75 1.30
N ALA A 301 5.97 -16.71 0.59
CA ALA A 301 4.81 -17.52 0.95
C ALA A 301 5.11 -19.02 0.86
N VAL A 302 5.78 -19.46 -0.21
CA VAL A 302 6.24 -20.86 -0.38
C VAL A 302 7.27 -21.24 0.70
N GLU A 303 8.21 -20.36 1.02
CA GLU A 303 9.17 -20.57 2.10
C GLU A 303 8.51 -20.70 3.47
N ASN A 304 7.42 -19.96 3.75
CA ASN A 304 6.65 -20.11 4.99
C ASN A 304 6.05 -21.52 5.08
N VAL A 305 5.45 -22.02 3.98
CA VAL A 305 4.93 -23.40 3.91
C VAL A 305 6.05 -24.42 4.10
N ALA A 306 7.17 -24.28 3.39
CA ALA A 306 8.31 -25.18 3.51
C ALA A 306 8.90 -25.19 4.93
N ALA A 307 8.97 -24.03 5.60
CA ALA A 307 9.46 -23.92 6.97
C ALA A 307 8.50 -24.61 7.96
N PHE A 308 7.19 -24.43 7.78
CA PHE A 308 6.18 -25.13 8.59
C PHE A 308 6.31 -26.66 8.44
N LEU A 309 6.44 -27.16 7.20
CA LEU A 309 6.59 -28.61 6.93
C LEU A 309 7.85 -29.21 7.55
N ARG A 310 8.89 -28.41 7.76
CA ARG A 310 10.12 -28.82 8.48
C ARG A 310 10.01 -28.72 10.00
N GLY A 311 8.84 -28.29 10.55
CA GLY A 311 8.67 -28.07 11.99
C GLY A 311 9.33 -26.78 12.51
N GLN A 312 9.65 -25.84 11.65
CA GLN A 312 10.29 -24.57 11.96
C GLN A 312 9.48 -23.38 11.37
N PRO A 313 8.22 -23.21 11.77
CA PRO A 313 7.37 -22.16 11.23
C PRO A 313 8.01 -20.78 11.44
N LYS A 314 7.82 -19.88 10.45
CA LYS A 314 8.34 -18.51 10.49
C LYS A 314 7.26 -17.51 10.13
N ASN A 315 7.47 -16.24 10.52
CA ASN A 315 6.55 -15.12 10.27
C ASN A 315 5.15 -15.36 10.86
N ILE A 316 5.07 -16.05 12.00
CA ILE A 316 3.82 -16.36 12.68
C ILE A 316 3.26 -15.09 13.32
N VAL A 317 1.97 -14.84 13.10
CA VAL A 317 1.27 -13.60 13.53
C VAL A 317 0.23 -13.82 14.62
N ASN A 318 -0.05 -15.07 15.01
CA ASN A 318 -1.05 -15.42 16.00
C ASN A 318 -0.48 -16.09 17.28
N GLY A 319 0.82 -15.97 17.53
CA GLY A 319 1.47 -16.34 18.79
C GLY A 319 1.70 -17.85 19.03
N LEU A 320 1.58 -18.68 17.99
CA LEU A 320 1.81 -20.13 18.05
C LEU A 320 3.21 -20.52 17.62
#